data_aae6c414706c5729e0e10de71ed6d772
#
_entry.id   aae6c414706c5729e0e10de71ed6d772
#
_cell.length_a   1.000
_cell.length_b   1.000
_cell.length_c   1.000
_cell.angle_alpha   90.00
_cell.angle_beta   90.00
_cell.angle_gamma   90.00
#
_symmetry.space_group_name_H-M   'P 1'
#
loop_
_entity.id
_entity.type
_entity.pdbx_description
1 polymer ?
#
loop_
_entity_poly.entity_id
_entity_poly.type
_entity_poly.pdbx_seq_one_letter_code
_entity_poly.pdbx_strand_id
1 'polypeptide(L)'
;MEHGHSLVIPPHFDGNNYAYWKVRMKAFLKSIDERVWNSVEYGWEKPTTPISEWQTSQKEATAFNSKVMNAIFNAVFIEEFKRISNIEVAHTAWNILQTVHEGTKAVKINKLQQLTSKFESIRMSNDESLMNSMLN
;
A
#
# COMPACT_ATOMS: atom_id res chain seq x y z
N MET A 1 4.17 -11.38 30.46
CA MET A 1 2.73 -11.06 30.36
C MET A 1 2.29 -11.11 28.93
N GLU A 2 1.49 -12.03 28.63
CA GLU A 2 0.99 -12.27 27.28
C GLU A 2 -0.01 -11.21 26.83
N HIS A 3 -0.60 -10.50 27.75
CA HIS A 3 -1.66 -9.54 27.44
C HIS A 3 -1.18 -8.42 26.52
N GLY A 4 0.11 -8.03 26.59
CA GLY A 4 0.66 -7.04 25.71
C GLY A 4 0.69 -7.49 24.25
N HIS A 5 0.86 -8.79 24.00
CA HIS A 5 0.93 -9.33 22.65
C HIS A 5 -0.43 -9.32 21.95
N SER A 6 -1.51 -9.54 22.69
CA SER A 6 -2.85 -9.55 22.11
C SER A 6 -3.30 -8.18 21.62
N LEU A 7 -2.62 -7.12 22.05
CA LEU A 7 -2.92 -5.75 21.61
C LEU A 7 -2.15 -5.34 20.35
N VAL A 8 -1.17 -6.14 19.92
CA VAL A 8 -0.35 -5.86 18.76
C VAL A 8 -0.94 -6.56 17.54
N ILE A 9 -2.03 -6.01 17.05
CA ILE A 9 -2.75 -6.56 15.91
C ILE A 9 -2.68 -5.56 14.76
N PRO A 10 -2.21 -6.00 13.56
CA PRO A 10 -2.18 -5.09 12.42
C PRO A 10 -3.59 -4.64 12.02
N PRO A 11 -3.73 -3.41 11.48
CA PRO A 11 -5.03 -2.94 11.01
C PRO A 11 -5.53 -3.82 9.87
N HIS A 12 -6.79 -4.25 9.97
CA HIS A 12 -7.40 -5.13 8.97
C HIS A 12 -7.79 -4.37 7.71
N PHE A 13 -7.55 -4.98 6.55
CA PHE A 13 -7.95 -4.46 5.25
C PHE A 13 -9.03 -5.36 4.65
N ASP A 14 -10.20 -4.81 4.46
CA ASP A 14 -11.37 -5.54 3.94
C ASP A 14 -11.60 -5.31 2.44
N GLY A 15 -10.71 -4.61 1.77
CA GLY A 15 -10.81 -4.28 0.35
C GLY A 15 -11.34 -2.88 0.09
N ASN A 16 -11.82 -2.19 1.11
CA ASN A 16 -12.33 -0.82 1.01
C ASN A 16 -11.39 0.14 1.73
N ASN A 17 -11.40 1.40 1.30
CA ASN A 17 -10.61 2.47 1.94
C ASN A 17 -9.12 2.14 2.03
N TYR A 18 -8.54 1.73 0.90
CA TYR A 18 -7.13 1.37 0.86
C TYR A 18 -6.22 2.50 1.38
N ALA A 19 -6.50 3.75 1.01
CA ALA A 19 -5.69 4.89 1.45
C ALA A 19 -5.68 5.03 2.97
N TYR A 20 -6.82 4.80 3.62
CA TYR A 20 -6.94 4.83 5.07
C TYR A 20 -6.14 3.66 5.70
N TRP A 21 -6.31 2.46 5.18
CA TRP A 21 -5.58 1.28 5.67
C TRP A 21 -4.07 1.46 5.51
N LYS A 22 -3.64 1.96 4.37
CA LYS A 22 -2.23 2.17 4.04
C LYS A 22 -1.53 3.05 5.08
N VAL A 23 -2.15 4.15 5.46
CA VAL A 23 -1.59 5.07 6.47
C VAL A 23 -1.49 4.39 7.83
N ARG A 24 -2.55 3.68 8.23
CA ARG A 24 -2.57 2.98 9.50
C ARG A 24 -1.56 1.83 9.56
N MET A 25 -1.44 1.08 8.47
CA MET A 25 -0.49 -0.03 8.39
C MET A 25 0.95 0.47 8.44
N LYS A 26 1.25 1.56 7.74
CA LYS A 26 2.56 2.20 7.83
C LYS A 26 2.90 2.60 9.26
N ALA A 27 1.96 3.25 9.94
CA ALA A 27 2.14 3.65 11.33
C ALA A 27 2.34 2.43 12.24
N PHE A 28 1.59 1.36 12.01
CA PHE A 28 1.73 0.11 12.75
C PHE A 28 3.13 -0.48 12.60
N LEU A 29 3.62 -0.58 11.36
CA LEU A 29 4.95 -1.13 11.08
C LEU A 29 6.05 -0.29 11.71
N LYS A 30 5.95 1.03 11.61
CA LYS A 30 6.91 1.95 12.23
C LYS A 30 6.90 1.84 13.75
N SER A 31 5.76 1.54 14.35
CA SER A 31 5.65 1.38 15.81
C SER A 31 6.36 0.12 16.31
N ILE A 32 6.52 -0.89 15.47
CA ILE A 32 7.29 -2.10 15.83
C ILE A 32 8.77 -1.73 15.89
N ASP A 33 9.29 -1.12 14.82
CA ASP A 33 10.66 -0.66 14.67
C ASP A 33 10.74 0.11 13.35
N GLU A 34 11.43 1.24 13.32
CA GLU A 34 11.62 2.00 12.09
C GLU A 34 12.26 1.16 10.99
N ARG A 35 13.13 0.23 11.36
CA ARG A 35 13.78 -0.66 10.39
C ARG A 35 12.82 -1.65 9.76
N VAL A 36 11.72 -1.96 10.43
CA VAL A 36 10.64 -2.78 9.84
C VAL A 36 10.01 -2.03 8.68
N TRP A 37 9.66 -0.76 8.86
CA TRP A 37 9.15 0.07 7.78
C TRP A 37 10.18 0.26 6.67
N ASN A 38 11.45 0.41 7.01
CA ASN A 38 12.51 0.56 6.01
C ASN A 38 12.57 -0.62 5.04
N SER A 39 12.18 -1.82 5.48
CA SER A 39 12.09 -2.97 4.59
C SER A 39 11.07 -2.76 3.47
N VAL A 40 10.00 -2.02 3.75
CA VAL A 40 8.99 -1.69 2.74
C VAL A 40 9.51 -0.58 1.82
N GLU A 41 10.05 0.47 2.40
CA GLU A 41 10.43 1.66 1.66
C GLU A 41 11.65 1.44 0.77
N TYR A 42 12.68 0.79 1.30
CA TYR A 42 13.96 0.60 0.60
C TYR A 42 14.15 -0.80 0.06
N GLY A 43 13.33 -1.75 0.50
CA GLY A 43 13.41 -3.13 0.04
C GLY A 43 14.35 -4.00 0.86
N TRP A 44 14.46 -5.23 0.46
CA TRP A 44 15.33 -6.23 1.07
C TRP A 44 15.82 -7.17 -0.02
N GLU A 45 17.10 -7.47 -0.02
CA GLU A 45 17.68 -8.44 -0.94
C GLU A 45 17.96 -9.73 -0.17
N LYS A 46 17.34 -10.81 -0.64
CA LYS A 46 17.59 -12.13 -0.06
C LYS A 46 19.04 -12.51 -0.31
N PRO A 47 19.82 -12.85 0.74
CA PRO A 47 21.19 -13.30 0.54
C PRO A 47 21.25 -14.56 -0.31
N THR A 48 22.26 -14.64 -1.16
CA THR A 48 22.46 -15.78 -2.05
C THR A 48 23.32 -16.87 -1.42
N THR A 49 23.96 -16.57 -0.30
CA THR A 49 24.78 -17.52 0.44
C THR A 49 23.92 -18.35 1.41
N PRO A 50 24.44 -19.51 1.87
CA PRO A 50 23.73 -20.29 2.92
C PRO A 50 23.56 -19.47 4.21
N ILE A 51 22.50 -19.76 4.94
CA ILE A 51 22.16 -19.04 6.19
C ILE A 51 23.32 -19.04 7.18
N SER A 52 24.08 -20.13 7.22
CA SER A 52 25.23 -20.26 8.12
C SER A 52 26.32 -19.20 7.85
N GLU A 53 26.35 -18.65 6.64
CA GLU A 53 27.34 -17.64 6.24
C GLU A 53 26.80 -16.21 6.32
N TRP A 54 25.56 -16.03 6.71
CA TRP A 54 24.96 -14.70 6.79
C TRP A 54 25.60 -13.88 7.91
N GLN A 55 25.86 -12.62 7.60
CA GLN A 55 26.27 -11.65 8.60
C GLN A 55 25.08 -11.26 9.47
N THR A 56 25.36 -10.70 10.64
CA THR A 56 24.30 -10.25 11.56
C THR A 56 23.35 -9.26 10.89
N SER A 57 23.89 -8.34 10.11
CA SER A 57 23.07 -7.35 9.39
C SER A 57 22.11 -8.01 8.39
N GLN A 58 22.54 -9.07 7.73
CA GLN A 58 21.69 -9.82 6.80
C GLN A 58 20.58 -10.58 7.52
N LYS A 59 20.90 -11.16 8.67
CA LYS A 59 19.89 -11.85 9.51
C LYS A 59 18.85 -10.87 10.02
N GLU A 60 19.26 -9.69 10.46
CA GLU A 60 18.36 -8.65 10.94
C GLU A 60 17.46 -8.14 9.84
N ALA A 61 18.03 -7.82 8.67
CA ALA A 61 17.25 -7.33 7.53
C ALA A 61 16.22 -8.35 7.10
N THR A 62 16.57 -9.64 7.08
CA THR A 62 15.67 -10.73 6.76
C THR A 62 14.54 -10.81 7.78
N ALA A 63 14.84 -10.66 9.07
CA ALA A 63 13.84 -10.68 10.13
C ALA A 63 12.86 -9.51 10.00
N PHE A 64 13.35 -8.31 9.68
CA PHE A 64 12.48 -7.15 9.48
C PHE A 64 11.54 -7.34 8.29
N ASN A 65 12.06 -7.86 7.18
CA ASN A 65 11.22 -8.20 6.03
C ASN A 65 10.13 -9.20 6.41
N SER A 66 10.50 -10.24 7.16
CA SER A 66 9.55 -11.27 7.60
C SER A 66 8.46 -10.71 8.50
N LYS A 67 8.81 -9.75 9.36
CA LYS A 67 7.81 -9.09 10.22
C LYS A 67 6.77 -8.34 9.40
N VAL A 68 7.20 -7.65 8.34
CA VAL A 68 6.27 -6.98 7.45
C VAL A 68 5.37 -7.98 6.75
N MET A 69 5.95 -9.04 6.17
CA MET A 69 5.16 -10.04 5.45
C MET A 69 4.13 -10.70 6.36
N ASN A 70 4.52 -11.04 7.58
CA ASN A 70 3.59 -11.61 8.55
C ASN A 70 2.46 -10.64 8.88
N ALA A 71 2.78 -9.37 9.08
CA ALA A 71 1.77 -8.35 9.38
C ALA A 71 0.79 -8.18 8.22
N ILE A 72 1.29 -8.10 6.99
CA ILE A 72 0.43 -7.95 5.80
C ILE A 72 -0.44 -9.19 5.61
N PHE A 73 0.13 -10.38 5.70
CA PHE A 73 -0.64 -11.62 5.53
C PHE A 73 -1.77 -11.77 6.55
N ASN A 74 -1.57 -11.27 7.76
CA ASN A 74 -2.60 -11.31 8.80
C ASN A 74 -3.60 -10.16 8.71
N ALA A 75 -3.25 -9.11 7.99
CA ALA A 75 -4.08 -7.91 7.90
C ALA A 75 -5.08 -7.94 6.74
N VAL A 76 -4.76 -8.64 5.65
CA VAL A 76 -5.57 -8.58 4.43
C VAL A 76 -6.54 -9.75 4.33
N PHE A 77 -7.69 -9.51 3.70
CA PHE A 77 -8.65 -10.57 3.46
C PHE A 77 -8.18 -11.47 2.30
N ILE A 78 -8.85 -12.61 2.14
CA ILE A 78 -8.38 -13.71 1.27
C ILE A 78 -8.11 -13.29 -0.17
N GLU A 79 -8.91 -12.40 -0.73
CA GLU A 79 -8.73 -11.97 -2.13
C GLU A 79 -7.42 -11.20 -2.31
N GLU A 80 -7.03 -10.40 -1.33
CA GLU A 80 -5.76 -9.68 -1.36
C GLU A 80 -4.59 -10.60 -1.03
N PHE A 81 -4.79 -11.52 -0.10
CA PHE A 81 -3.77 -12.51 0.23
C PHE A 81 -3.36 -13.31 -1.01
N LYS A 82 -4.30 -13.72 -1.84
CA LYS A 82 -4.01 -14.49 -3.05
C LYS A 82 -3.07 -13.76 -4.01
N ARG A 83 -3.14 -12.43 -4.05
CA ARG A 83 -2.29 -11.61 -4.92
C ARG A 83 -0.82 -11.63 -4.51
N ILE A 84 -0.55 -11.82 -3.24
CA ILE A 84 0.80 -11.68 -2.66
C ILE A 84 1.30 -12.96 -1.98
N SER A 85 0.55 -14.04 -2.02
CA SER A 85 0.88 -15.28 -1.30
C SER A 85 2.23 -15.89 -1.71
N ASN A 86 2.68 -15.64 -2.95
CA ASN A 86 3.95 -16.15 -3.47
C ASN A 86 5.10 -15.16 -3.31
N ILE A 87 4.86 -14.00 -2.72
CA ILE A 87 5.84 -12.94 -2.60
C ILE A 87 6.59 -13.06 -1.28
N GLU A 88 7.90 -13.02 -1.33
CA GLU A 88 8.76 -13.06 -0.14
C GLU A 88 9.25 -11.68 0.28
N VAL A 89 9.27 -10.71 -0.65
CA VAL A 89 9.84 -9.38 -0.43
C VAL A 89 8.73 -8.40 -0.08
N ALA A 90 8.81 -7.84 1.11
CA ALA A 90 7.79 -6.92 1.64
C ALA A 90 7.58 -5.70 0.73
N HIS A 91 8.65 -5.11 0.22
CA HIS A 91 8.58 -4.00 -0.72
C HIS A 91 7.73 -4.35 -1.94
N THR A 92 7.94 -5.53 -2.52
CA THR A 92 7.19 -6.01 -3.68
C THR A 92 5.72 -6.23 -3.34
N ALA A 93 5.44 -6.88 -2.20
CA ALA A 93 4.06 -7.13 -1.76
C ALA A 93 3.30 -5.82 -1.55
N TRP A 94 3.94 -4.86 -0.90
CA TRP A 94 3.35 -3.54 -0.67
C TRP A 94 3.02 -2.85 -1.99
N ASN A 95 3.96 -2.87 -2.94
CA ASN A 95 3.77 -2.25 -4.25
C ASN A 95 2.68 -2.91 -5.08
N ILE A 96 2.53 -4.23 -4.97
CA ILE A 96 1.43 -4.94 -5.64
C ILE A 96 0.08 -4.44 -5.12
N LEU A 97 -0.10 -4.38 -3.81
CA LEU A 97 -1.33 -3.90 -3.20
C LEU A 97 -1.60 -2.45 -3.59
N GLN A 98 -0.58 -1.62 -3.55
CA GLN A 98 -0.69 -0.22 -3.91
C GLN A 98 -1.12 -0.06 -5.38
N THR A 99 -0.50 -0.81 -6.28
CA THR A 99 -0.83 -0.77 -7.71
C THR A 99 -2.26 -1.24 -7.97
N VAL A 100 -2.70 -2.29 -7.30
CA VAL A 100 -4.05 -2.82 -7.45
C VAL A 100 -5.10 -1.80 -7.02
N HIS A 101 -4.87 -1.10 -5.92
CA HIS A 101 -5.89 -0.22 -5.32
C HIS A 101 -5.75 1.25 -5.71
N GLU A 102 -4.55 1.70 -6.02
CA GLU A 102 -4.31 3.10 -6.42
C GLU A 102 -3.93 3.24 -7.89
N GLY A 103 -3.52 2.14 -8.52
CA GLY A 103 -3.01 2.14 -9.88
C GLY A 103 -1.55 2.59 -9.96
N THR A 104 -0.98 2.50 -11.16
CA THR A 104 0.35 3.01 -11.43
C THR A 104 0.29 4.54 -11.53
N LYS A 105 1.45 5.19 -11.45
CA LYS A 105 1.54 6.64 -11.59
C LYS A 105 0.91 7.13 -12.89
N ALA A 106 1.14 6.42 -14.00
CA ALA A 106 0.56 6.77 -15.29
C ALA A 106 -0.96 6.66 -15.29
N VAL A 107 -1.50 5.59 -14.69
CA VAL A 107 -2.96 5.40 -14.56
C VAL A 107 -3.58 6.50 -13.71
N LYS A 108 -2.94 6.89 -12.62
CA LYS A 108 -3.41 7.98 -11.75
C LYS A 108 -3.48 9.30 -12.50
N ILE A 109 -2.46 9.62 -13.28
CA ILE A 109 -2.41 10.84 -14.09
C ILE A 109 -3.55 10.83 -15.11
N ASN A 110 -3.75 9.72 -15.81
CA ASN A 110 -4.83 9.57 -16.78
C ASN A 110 -6.20 9.79 -16.16
N LYS A 111 -6.44 9.22 -14.98
CA LYS A 111 -7.70 9.39 -14.24
C LYS A 111 -7.93 10.85 -13.87
N LEU A 112 -6.88 11.54 -13.42
CA LEU A 112 -6.97 12.97 -13.09
C LEU A 112 -7.30 13.80 -14.31
N GLN A 113 -6.67 13.52 -15.45
CA GLN A 113 -6.93 14.21 -16.71
C GLN A 113 -8.37 13.99 -17.18
N GLN A 114 -8.87 12.77 -17.09
CA GLN A 114 -10.25 12.44 -17.44
C GLN A 114 -11.24 13.19 -16.56
N LEU A 115 -10.99 13.24 -15.26
CA LEU A 115 -11.85 13.96 -14.33
C LEU A 115 -11.85 15.45 -14.59
N THR A 116 -10.68 16.03 -14.87
CA THR A 116 -10.54 17.44 -15.19
C THR A 116 -11.31 17.78 -16.48
N SER A 117 -11.13 16.99 -17.52
CA SER A 117 -11.83 17.18 -18.80
C SER A 117 -13.35 17.09 -18.62
N LYS A 118 -13.81 16.12 -17.86
CA LYS A 118 -15.22 15.92 -17.56
C LYS A 118 -15.80 17.12 -16.81
N PHE A 119 -15.08 17.63 -15.83
CA PHE A 119 -15.48 18.80 -15.06
C PHE A 119 -15.55 20.04 -15.93
N GLU A 120 -14.59 20.26 -16.80
CA GLU A 120 -14.57 21.38 -17.74
C GLU A 120 -15.77 21.32 -18.70
N SER A 121 -16.08 20.12 -19.21
CA SER A 121 -17.26 19.92 -20.09
C SER A 121 -18.56 20.30 -19.39
N ILE A 122 -18.73 19.91 -18.14
CA ILE A 122 -19.91 20.24 -17.34
C ILE A 122 -19.98 21.76 -17.15
N ARG A 123 -18.87 22.40 -16.84
CA ARG A 123 -18.78 23.85 -16.66
C ARG A 123 -19.18 24.60 -17.93
N MET A 124 -18.65 24.20 -19.07
CA MET A 124 -18.96 24.80 -20.37
C MET A 124 -20.44 24.65 -20.72
N SER A 125 -21.01 23.48 -20.46
CA SER A 125 -22.42 23.21 -20.68
C SER A 125 -23.32 24.12 -19.84
N ASN A 126 -22.95 24.33 -18.59
CA ASN A 126 -23.66 25.24 -17.68
C ASN A 126 -23.59 26.70 -18.17
N ASP A 127 -22.43 27.14 -18.66
CA ASP A 127 -22.24 28.48 -19.19
C ASP A 127 -23.08 28.72 -20.44
N GLU A 128 -23.13 27.76 -21.35
CA GLU A 128 -23.97 27.81 -22.54
C GLU A 128 -25.46 27.88 -22.17
N SER A 129 -25.90 27.08 -21.23
CA SER A 129 -27.27 27.07 -20.74
C SER A 129 -27.65 28.43 -20.16
N LEU A 130 -26.75 29.04 -19.41
CA LEU A 130 -26.94 30.34 -18.80
C LEU A 130 -27.04 31.43 -19.88
N MET A 131 -26.16 31.42 -20.87
CA MET A 131 -26.20 32.34 -21.98
C MET A 131 -27.49 32.24 -22.77
N ASN A 132 -27.94 31.04 -23.09
CA ASN A 132 -29.20 30.82 -23.80
C ASN A 132 -30.39 31.37 -23.01
N SER A 133 -30.35 31.20 -21.69
CA SER A 133 -31.37 31.74 -20.81
C SER A 133 -31.40 33.27 -20.81
N MET A 134 -30.28 33.89 -20.93
CA MET A 134 -30.15 35.35 -20.96
C MET A 134 -30.57 35.96 -22.32
N LEU A 135 -30.42 35.21 -23.41
CA LEU A 135 -30.78 35.65 -24.75
C LEU A 135 -32.26 35.53 -25.08
N ASN A 136 -32.98 34.78 -24.32
CA ASN A 136 -34.45 34.57 -24.45
C ASN A 136 -35.21 35.42 -23.45
#